data_1ec5b67a8dc29b8fff443acdc09e43c5
#
_entry.id   1ec5b67a8dc29b8fff443acdc09e43c5
#
_cell.length_a   1.000
_cell.length_b   1.000
_cell.length_c   1.000
_cell.angle_alpha   90.00
_cell.angle_beta   90.00
_cell.angle_gamma   90.00
#
_symmetry.space_group_name_H-M   'P 1'
#
loop_
_entity.id
_entity.type
_entity.pdbx_description
1 polymer ?
#
loop_
_entity_poly.entity_id
_entity_poly.type
_entity_poly.pdbx_seq_one_letter_code
_entity_poly.pdbx_strand_id
1 'polypeptide(L)'
;MPRQIVFTSKAARPPPTYSQAVKAAGLVFVSGTAPTDPATGAIKGTTIQEQTRQCLTNIKAILEEAGSSLDKLVSVTIVLADEDDFAVMNEEWLKWFPANPPARQGAKLPARIPGLKVSIAAIAEA
;
A
#
# COMPACT_ATOMS: atom_id res chain seq x y z
N MET A 1 0.60 21.71 14.32
CA MET A 1 0.50 21.78 12.83
C MET A 1 -0.73 21.05 12.36
N PRO A 2 -1.52 21.65 11.48
CA PRO A 2 -2.69 20.93 10.92
C PRO A 2 -2.25 19.77 10.05
N ARG A 3 -3.07 18.75 10.00
CA ARG A 3 -2.82 17.63 9.10
C ARG A 3 -3.03 18.06 7.66
N GLN A 4 -2.36 17.37 6.75
CA GLN A 4 -2.38 17.70 5.33
C GLN A 4 -2.82 16.49 4.53
N ILE A 5 -3.85 16.64 3.73
CA ILE A 5 -4.35 15.58 2.84
C ILE A 5 -3.38 15.42 1.67
N VAL A 6 -3.05 14.18 1.33
CA VAL A 6 -2.18 13.85 0.20
C VAL A 6 -3.00 13.17 -0.88
N PHE A 7 -2.86 13.63 -2.11
CA PHE A 7 -3.51 13.04 -3.27
C PHE A 7 -2.57 13.05 -4.47
N THR A 8 -2.54 11.95 -5.22
CA THR A 8 -1.86 11.85 -6.51
C THR A 8 -2.71 11.06 -7.49
N SER A 9 -2.73 11.50 -8.75
CA SER A 9 -3.41 10.77 -9.82
C SER A 9 -2.61 9.54 -10.29
N LYS A 10 -1.37 9.38 -9.78
CA LYS A 10 -0.50 8.25 -10.12
C LYS A 10 -0.75 7.02 -9.27
N ALA A 11 -1.72 7.08 -8.36
CA ALA A 11 -2.15 5.95 -7.55
C ALA A 11 -3.66 5.81 -7.63
N ALA A 12 -4.19 4.72 -7.07
CA ALA A 12 -5.62 4.45 -7.07
C ALA A 12 -6.40 5.62 -6.47
N ARG A 13 -7.46 6.07 -7.17
CA ARG A 13 -8.33 7.13 -6.64
C ARG A 13 -9.14 6.58 -5.47
N PRO A 14 -9.13 7.26 -4.32
CA PRO A 14 -9.89 6.81 -3.17
C PRO A 14 -11.37 7.13 -3.33
N PRO A 15 -12.27 6.37 -2.68
CA PRO A 15 -13.67 6.77 -2.58
C PRO A 15 -13.79 7.99 -1.67
N PRO A 16 -14.99 8.61 -1.58
CA PRO A 16 -15.16 9.80 -0.73
C PRO A 16 -14.98 9.55 0.77
N THR A 17 -14.89 8.28 1.19
CA THR A 17 -14.88 7.91 2.61
C THR A 17 -13.51 8.01 3.28
N TYR A 18 -12.42 8.13 2.50
CA TYR A 18 -11.07 8.28 3.06
C TYR A 18 -10.13 8.91 2.04
N SER A 19 -8.98 9.39 2.52
CA SER A 19 -7.91 9.95 1.69
C SER A 19 -6.89 8.87 1.34
N GLN A 20 -6.10 9.08 0.30
CA GLN A 20 -4.97 8.18 0.00
C GLN A 20 -3.97 8.19 1.15
N ALA A 21 -3.64 9.36 1.67
CA ALA A 21 -2.75 9.51 2.81
C ALA A 21 -2.97 10.85 3.50
N VAL A 22 -2.44 10.96 4.71
CA VAL A 22 -2.46 12.19 5.50
C VAL A 22 -1.07 12.42 6.08
N LYS A 23 -0.54 13.63 5.94
CA LYS A 23 0.70 14.05 6.59
C LYS A 23 0.37 14.72 7.90
N ALA A 24 1.02 14.28 8.97
CA ALA A 24 0.86 14.89 10.29
C ALA A 24 2.01 14.45 11.20
N ALA A 25 2.41 15.31 12.12
CA ALA A 25 3.38 14.98 13.16
C ALA A 25 4.71 14.42 12.63
N GLY A 26 5.17 14.88 11.46
CA GLY A 26 6.40 14.40 10.85
C GLY A 26 6.28 13.02 10.19
N LEU A 27 5.08 12.52 10.03
CA LEU A 27 4.80 11.20 9.45
C LEU A 27 3.83 11.29 8.29
N VAL A 28 3.84 10.28 7.44
CA VAL A 28 2.84 10.08 6.38
C VAL A 28 2.08 8.82 6.69
N PHE A 29 0.77 8.95 6.85
CA PHE A 29 -0.13 7.83 7.14
C PHE A 29 -0.83 7.46 5.84
N VAL A 30 -0.51 6.29 5.30
CA VAL A 30 -1.07 5.82 4.02
C VAL A 30 -2.20 4.84 4.32
N SER A 31 -3.36 5.11 3.76
CA SER A 31 -4.55 4.24 3.88
C SER A 31 -4.30 2.86 3.30
N GLY A 32 -5.15 1.90 3.67
CA GLY A 32 -5.17 0.60 3.01
C GLY A 32 -5.26 0.80 1.50
N THR A 33 -4.25 0.34 0.79
CA THR A 33 -4.08 0.59 -0.65
C THR A 33 -4.26 -0.72 -1.40
N ALA A 34 -5.25 -0.75 -2.30
CA ALA A 34 -5.53 -1.91 -3.13
C ALA A 34 -4.62 -1.92 -4.37
N PRO A 35 -4.48 -3.09 -5.03
CA PRO A 35 -3.65 -3.20 -6.24
C PRO A 35 -4.38 -2.72 -7.48
N THR A 36 -4.97 -1.53 -7.43
CA THR A 36 -5.73 -1.00 -8.56
C THR A 36 -4.82 -0.24 -9.51
N ASP A 37 -5.13 -0.36 -10.80
CA ASP A 37 -4.48 0.43 -11.85
C ASP A 37 -5.06 1.86 -11.79
N PRO A 38 -4.24 2.89 -11.56
CA PRO A 38 -4.76 4.26 -11.47
C PRO A 38 -5.40 4.76 -12.77
N ALA A 39 -5.04 4.18 -13.91
CA ALA A 39 -5.61 4.58 -15.19
C ALA A 39 -7.04 4.05 -15.39
N THR A 40 -7.37 2.88 -14.85
CA THR A 40 -8.65 2.21 -15.09
C THR A 40 -9.52 2.06 -13.86
N GLY A 41 -8.91 2.09 -12.65
CA GLY A 41 -9.61 1.82 -11.40
C GLY A 41 -9.86 0.35 -11.14
N ALA A 42 -9.42 -0.54 -12.04
CA ALA A 42 -9.61 -1.98 -11.90
C ALA A 42 -8.41 -2.63 -11.20
N ILE A 43 -8.64 -3.79 -10.57
CA ILE A 43 -7.56 -4.58 -9.99
C ILE A 43 -6.58 -4.96 -11.09
N LYS A 44 -5.30 -4.73 -10.86
CA LYS A 44 -4.22 -5.08 -11.78
C LYS A 44 -3.46 -6.27 -11.25
N GLY A 45 -3.41 -7.32 -12.05
CA GLY A 45 -2.72 -8.55 -11.68
C GLY A 45 -3.67 -9.63 -11.20
N THR A 46 -3.31 -10.89 -11.45
CA THR A 46 -4.07 -12.07 -11.07
C THR A 46 -3.35 -12.92 -10.03
N THR A 47 -2.03 -12.71 -9.85
CA THR A 47 -1.25 -13.42 -8.85
C THR A 47 -0.99 -12.53 -7.66
N ILE A 48 -0.66 -13.16 -6.52
CA ILE A 48 -0.33 -12.41 -5.31
C ILE A 48 0.91 -11.54 -5.52
N GLN A 49 1.90 -12.02 -6.28
CA GLN A 49 3.10 -11.24 -6.57
C GLN A 49 2.78 -9.98 -7.36
N GLU A 50 1.97 -10.13 -8.41
CA GLU A 50 1.56 -8.98 -9.23
C GLU A 50 0.78 -7.96 -8.43
N GLN A 51 -0.15 -8.41 -7.59
CA GLN A 51 -0.97 -7.52 -6.78
C GLN A 51 -0.15 -6.83 -5.69
N THR A 52 0.77 -7.55 -5.04
CA THR A 52 1.68 -6.95 -4.06
C THR A 52 2.52 -5.86 -4.71
N ARG A 53 3.05 -6.14 -5.90
CA ARG A 53 3.83 -5.17 -6.68
C ARG A 53 3.01 -3.93 -6.99
N GLN A 54 1.75 -4.10 -7.38
CA GLN A 54 0.90 -2.95 -7.71
C GLN A 54 0.55 -2.13 -6.46
N CYS A 55 0.26 -2.78 -5.33
CA CYS A 55 0.06 -2.08 -4.06
C CYS A 55 1.27 -1.21 -3.70
N LEU A 56 2.46 -1.77 -3.78
CA LEU A 56 3.69 -1.05 -3.44
C LEU A 56 3.99 0.05 -4.45
N THR A 57 3.67 -0.16 -5.72
CA THR A 57 3.80 0.88 -6.75
C THR A 57 2.88 2.06 -6.44
N ASN A 58 1.64 1.79 -6.05
CA ASN A 58 0.70 2.84 -5.66
C ASN A 58 1.17 3.58 -4.40
N ILE A 59 1.64 2.84 -3.39
CA ILE A 59 2.16 3.44 -2.16
C ILE A 59 3.39 4.31 -2.45
N LYS A 60 4.28 3.83 -3.31
CA LYS A 60 5.44 4.61 -3.72
C LYS A 60 5.03 5.96 -4.31
N ALA A 61 4.05 5.96 -5.21
CA ALA A 61 3.55 7.20 -5.83
C ALA A 61 2.95 8.15 -4.78
N ILE A 62 2.19 7.62 -3.84
CA ILE A 62 1.59 8.41 -2.75
C ILE A 62 2.67 9.02 -1.87
N LEU A 63 3.67 8.22 -1.48
CA LEU A 63 4.76 8.72 -0.63
C LEU A 63 5.57 9.80 -1.34
N GLU A 64 5.85 9.62 -2.62
CA GLU A 64 6.58 10.62 -3.40
C GLU A 64 5.81 11.93 -3.52
N GLU A 65 4.49 11.85 -3.67
CA GLU A 65 3.65 13.05 -3.66
C GLU A 65 3.73 13.78 -2.31
N ALA A 66 3.86 13.02 -1.23
CA ALA A 66 3.99 13.58 0.12
C ALA A 66 5.41 14.09 0.44
N GLY A 67 6.37 13.90 -0.48
CA GLY A 67 7.78 14.27 -0.25
C GLY A 67 8.57 13.21 0.49
N SER A 68 8.02 12.00 0.63
CA SER A 68 8.66 10.87 1.29
C SER A 68 9.13 9.82 0.26
N SER A 69 9.41 8.60 0.70
CA SER A 69 9.86 7.52 -0.19
C SER A 69 9.68 6.16 0.49
N LEU A 70 9.79 5.09 -0.29
CA LEU A 70 9.64 3.72 0.25
C LEU A 70 10.69 3.36 1.30
N ASP A 71 11.90 3.87 1.19
CA ASP A 71 12.96 3.59 2.18
C ASP A 71 12.74 4.33 3.51
N LYS A 72 11.75 5.21 3.58
CA LYS A 72 11.34 5.88 4.82
C LYS A 72 10.16 5.21 5.52
N LEU A 73 9.72 4.05 5.03
CA LEU A 73 8.65 3.29 5.67
C LEU A 73 9.07 2.85 7.07
N VAL A 74 8.19 3.07 8.03
CA VAL A 74 8.41 2.73 9.43
C VAL A 74 7.60 1.49 9.81
N SER A 75 6.33 1.45 9.41
CA SER A 75 5.42 0.38 9.80
C SER A 75 4.45 0.08 8.66
N VAL A 76 4.19 -1.18 8.41
CA VAL A 76 3.31 -1.63 7.33
C VAL A 76 2.34 -2.66 7.87
N THR A 77 1.09 -2.57 7.44
CA THR A 77 0.06 -3.57 7.71
C THR A 77 -0.37 -4.19 6.38
N ILE A 78 -0.24 -5.52 6.29
CA ILE A 78 -0.64 -6.27 5.11
C ILE A 78 -1.89 -7.07 5.43
N VAL A 79 -2.92 -6.90 4.60
CA VAL A 79 -4.16 -7.67 4.71
C VAL A 79 -4.26 -8.61 3.52
N LEU A 80 -4.36 -9.91 3.79
CA LEU A 80 -4.46 -10.94 2.75
C LEU A 80 -5.86 -11.54 2.75
N ALA A 81 -6.40 -11.79 1.57
CA ALA A 81 -7.67 -12.51 1.42
C ALA A 81 -7.50 -14.00 1.71
N ASP A 82 -6.32 -14.56 1.39
CA ASP A 82 -6.00 -15.97 1.57
C ASP A 82 -4.64 -16.08 2.30
N GLU A 83 -4.64 -16.76 3.45
CA GLU A 83 -3.43 -16.95 4.24
C GLU A 83 -2.38 -17.80 3.52
N ASP A 84 -2.79 -18.63 2.56
CA ASP A 84 -1.87 -19.46 1.79
C ASP A 84 -0.99 -18.63 0.85
N ASP A 85 -1.34 -17.37 0.60
CA ASP A 85 -0.54 -16.47 -0.21
C ASP A 85 0.63 -15.83 0.54
N PHE A 86 0.75 -16.06 1.85
CA PHE A 86 1.73 -15.36 2.70
C PHE A 86 3.17 -15.59 2.24
N ALA A 87 3.56 -16.83 2.01
CA ALA A 87 4.94 -17.16 1.65
C ALA A 87 5.32 -16.58 0.29
N VAL A 88 4.43 -16.64 -0.68
CA VAL A 88 4.69 -16.13 -2.03
C VAL A 88 4.68 -14.61 -2.05
N MET A 89 3.82 -13.98 -1.26
CA MET A 89 3.81 -12.53 -1.07
C MET A 89 5.17 -12.07 -0.51
N ASN A 90 5.74 -12.82 0.44
CA ASN A 90 7.05 -12.50 1.01
C ASN A 90 8.17 -12.57 -0.03
N GLU A 91 8.07 -13.43 -1.04
CA GLU A 91 9.06 -13.48 -2.12
C GLU A 91 9.08 -12.17 -2.91
N GLU A 92 7.91 -11.63 -3.22
CA GLU A 92 7.82 -10.33 -3.90
C GLU A 92 8.28 -9.20 -2.98
N TRP A 93 7.89 -9.26 -1.69
CA TRP A 93 8.27 -8.28 -0.68
C TRP A 93 9.78 -8.09 -0.60
N LEU A 94 10.53 -9.19 -0.61
CA LEU A 94 12.01 -9.15 -0.50
C LEU A 94 12.66 -8.44 -1.69
N LYS A 95 12.03 -8.41 -2.84
CA LYS A 95 12.55 -7.65 -3.99
C LYS A 95 12.48 -6.15 -3.75
N TRP A 96 11.51 -5.68 -2.95
CA TRP A 96 11.32 -4.27 -2.65
C TRP A 96 12.11 -3.84 -1.41
N PHE A 97 12.30 -4.75 -0.46
CA PHE A 97 12.97 -4.48 0.81
C PHE A 97 14.04 -5.53 1.08
N PRO A 98 15.15 -5.52 0.30
CA PRO A 98 16.22 -6.53 0.48
C PRO A 98 17.03 -6.34 1.75
N ALA A 99 17.00 -5.14 2.35
CA ALA A 99 17.74 -4.82 3.57
C ALA A 99 16.95 -3.82 4.40
N ASN A 100 17.08 -3.90 5.73
CA ASN A 100 16.46 -2.98 6.68
C ASN A 100 14.96 -2.79 6.43
N PRO A 101 14.15 -3.88 6.40
CA PRO A 101 12.72 -3.76 6.12
C PRO A 101 12.00 -3.01 7.22
N PRO A 102 10.84 -2.40 6.92
CA PRO A 102 10.02 -1.77 7.95
C PRO A 102 9.41 -2.79 8.90
N ALA A 103 8.96 -2.33 10.07
CA ALA A 103 8.14 -3.15 10.94
C ALA A 103 6.86 -3.54 10.19
N ARG A 104 6.36 -4.75 10.40
CA ARG A 104 5.23 -5.27 9.64
C ARG A 104 4.31 -6.12 10.49
N GLN A 105 3.01 -6.02 10.24
CA GLN A 105 2.02 -6.92 10.77
C GLN A 105 1.07 -7.33 9.66
N GLY A 106 0.34 -8.42 9.86
CA GLY A 106 -0.58 -8.92 8.86
C GLY A 106 -1.87 -9.39 9.48
N ALA A 107 -2.90 -9.45 8.65
CA ALA A 107 -4.21 -9.95 9.02
C ALA A 107 -4.84 -10.60 7.80
N LYS A 108 -5.82 -11.47 8.04
CA LYS A 108 -6.62 -12.08 6.98
C LYS A 108 -8.02 -11.50 7.06
N LEU A 109 -8.53 -11.01 5.93
CA LEU A 109 -9.90 -10.55 5.80
C LEU A 109 -10.48 -11.04 4.49
N PRO A 110 -11.78 -11.43 4.47
CA PRO A 110 -12.43 -11.78 3.21
C PRO A 110 -12.38 -10.58 2.24
N ALA A 111 -12.06 -10.86 1.00
CA ALA A 111 -12.06 -9.84 -0.04
C ALA A 111 -13.50 -9.43 -0.37
N ARG A 112 -13.77 -8.13 -0.42
CA ARG A 112 -15.08 -7.59 -0.81
C ARG A 112 -15.18 -7.38 -2.30
N ILE A 113 -14.03 -7.21 -2.96
CA ILE A 113 -13.93 -6.99 -4.40
C ILE A 113 -13.46 -8.28 -5.04
N PRO A 114 -14.19 -8.81 -6.04
CA PRO A 114 -13.76 -10.03 -6.73
C PRO A 114 -12.33 -9.89 -7.26
N GLY A 115 -11.50 -10.91 -7.02
CA GLY A 115 -10.12 -10.94 -7.46
C GLY A 115 -9.13 -10.20 -6.57
N LEU A 116 -9.59 -9.49 -5.53
CA LEU A 116 -8.70 -8.80 -4.59
C LEU A 116 -8.02 -9.82 -3.68
N LYS A 117 -6.69 -9.83 -3.65
CA LYS A 117 -5.89 -10.76 -2.84
C LYS A 117 -5.16 -10.07 -1.69
N VAL A 118 -4.85 -8.78 -1.82
CA VAL A 118 -4.02 -8.08 -0.84
C VAL A 118 -4.33 -6.58 -0.82
N SER A 119 -4.27 -5.99 0.36
CA SER A 119 -4.20 -4.53 0.50
C SER A 119 -3.14 -4.19 1.55
N ILE A 120 -2.53 -3.01 1.42
CA ILE A 120 -1.40 -2.63 2.25
C ILE A 120 -1.61 -1.21 2.76
N ALA A 121 -1.47 -1.03 4.08
CA ALA A 121 -1.43 0.29 4.72
C ALA A 121 -0.04 0.52 5.27
N ALA A 122 0.36 1.78 5.40
CA ALA A 122 1.74 2.08 5.79
C ALA A 122 1.85 3.39 6.55
N ILE A 123 2.93 3.50 7.32
CA ILE A 123 3.35 4.74 7.97
C ILE A 123 4.81 4.96 7.58
N ALA A 124 5.13 6.17 7.12
CA ALA A 124 6.49 6.54 6.73
C ALA A 124 6.88 7.84 7.41
N GLU A 125 8.18 8.08 7.51
CA GLU A 125 8.67 9.41 7.88
C GLU A 125 8.40 10.38 6.72
N ALA A 126 8.07 11.59 7.07
CA ALA A 126 7.79 12.62 6.08
C ALA A 126 9.07 13.12 5.39
#